data_78c8caeeb0c45f5016ed3c024f859c06
#
_entry.id   78c8caeeb0c45f5016ed3c024f859c06
#
_cell.length_a   1.000
_cell.length_b   1.000
_cell.length_c   1.000
_cell.angle_alpha   90.00
_cell.angle_beta   90.00
_cell.angle_gamma   90.00
#
_symmetry.space_group_name_H-M   'P 1'
#
loop_
_entity.id
_entity.type
_entity.pdbx_description
1 polymer ?
#
loop_
_entity_poly.entity_id
_entity_poly.type
_entity_poly.pdbx_seq_one_letter_code
_entity_poly.pdbx_strand_id
1 'polypeptide(L)'
;MRTELPVVGEPRLGLPAPDVVDATAAAGMLADRTRASILALLASGPTCVCEMAAALGERDNNVSNHLAKLRDAGLVHAVRHEANARFLYYERDEAAVAAARAALMDVLR
;
A
#
# COMPACT_ATOMS: atom_id res chain seq x y z
N MET A 1 -2.76 -40.89 -5.58
CA MET A 1 -1.34 -40.68 -5.23
C MET A 1 -1.22 -40.40 -3.73
N ARG A 2 -0.33 -41.06 -3.08
CA ARG A 2 -0.14 -40.90 -1.65
C ARG A 2 0.99 -39.90 -1.39
N THR A 3 0.70 -38.92 -0.53
CA THR A 3 1.68 -37.91 -0.15
C THR A 3 2.15 -38.18 1.27
N GLU A 4 3.42 -38.36 1.46
CA GLU A 4 4.02 -38.52 2.78
C GLU A 4 4.43 -37.16 3.33
N LEU A 5 4.16 -36.94 4.61
CA LEU A 5 4.57 -35.73 5.30
C LEU A 5 6.03 -35.86 5.71
N PRO A 6 6.86 -34.83 5.50
CA PRO A 6 8.22 -34.84 5.97
C PRO A 6 8.29 -34.89 7.50
N VAL A 7 9.32 -35.53 8.00
CA VAL A 7 9.57 -35.58 9.45
C VAL A 7 10.61 -34.52 9.80
N VAL A 8 10.24 -33.63 10.72
CA VAL A 8 11.19 -32.63 11.23
C VAL A 8 11.76 -33.08 12.58
N GLY A 9 12.81 -32.41 13.00
CA GLY A 9 13.44 -32.69 14.28
C GLY A 9 12.63 -32.22 15.48
N GLU A 10 13.27 -32.08 16.60
CA GLU A 10 12.64 -31.67 17.85
C GLU A 10 12.06 -30.26 17.76
N PRO A 11 10.91 -29.98 18.44
CA PRO A 11 10.35 -28.64 18.45
C PRO A 11 11.32 -27.65 19.13
N ARG A 12 11.44 -26.47 18.55
CA ARG A 12 12.27 -25.41 19.10
C ARG A 12 11.41 -24.52 20.01
N LEU A 13 11.49 -24.83 21.31
CA LEU A 13 10.76 -24.05 22.31
C LEU A 13 11.50 -22.74 22.58
N GLY A 14 10.73 -21.71 22.94
CA GLY A 14 11.30 -20.41 23.28
C GLY A 14 11.68 -19.53 22.11
N LEU A 15 11.17 -19.83 20.90
CA LEU A 15 11.36 -18.93 19.78
C LEU A 15 10.70 -17.57 20.06
N PRO A 16 11.40 -16.46 19.81
CA PRO A 16 10.78 -15.15 19.95
C PRO A 16 9.68 -14.95 18.89
N ALA A 17 8.60 -14.28 19.29
CA ALA A 17 7.58 -13.91 18.34
C ALA A 17 8.14 -12.84 17.37
N PRO A 18 7.94 -12.99 16.06
CA PRO A 18 8.40 -11.97 15.12
C PRO A 18 7.56 -10.71 15.23
N ASP A 19 8.17 -9.56 14.95
CA ASP A 19 7.47 -8.30 14.84
C ASP A 19 7.00 -8.12 13.39
N VAL A 20 5.69 -8.16 13.19
CA VAL A 20 5.08 -8.04 11.86
C VAL A 20 4.11 -6.85 11.80
N VAL A 21 4.19 -5.91 12.74
CA VAL A 21 3.26 -4.78 12.84
C VAL A 21 3.27 -3.96 11.56
N ASP A 22 4.45 -3.54 11.11
CA ASP A 22 4.56 -2.70 9.91
C ASP A 22 4.17 -3.45 8.64
N ALA A 23 4.53 -4.73 8.55
CA ALA A 23 4.16 -5.55 7.40
C ALA A 23 2.65 -5.75 7.30
N THR A 24 1.98 -6.02 8.42
CA THR A 24 0.52 -6.21 8.42
C THR A 24 -0.22 -4.92 8.16
N ALA A 25 0.28 -3.79 8.65
CA ALA A 25 -0.30 -2.48 8.35
C ALA A 25 -0.20 -2.18 6.84
N ALA A 26 0.95 -2.42 6.23
CA ALA A 26 1.16 -2.23 4.79
C ALA A 26 0.26 -3.18 3.98
N ALA A 27 0.20 -4.45 4.35
CA ALA A 27 -0.65 -5.43 3.69
C ALA A 27 -2.12 -5.04 3.79
N GLY A 28 -2.57 -4.54 4.94
CA GLY A 28 -3.93 -4.08 5.14
C GLY A 28 -4.31 -2.93 4.22
N MET A 29 -3.40 -1.98 4.02
CA MET A 29 -3.63 -0.89 3.06
C MET A 29 -3.75 -1.42 1.63
N LEU A 30 -2.94 -2.39 1.25
CA LEU A 30 -2.91 -2.97 -0.10
C LEU A 30 -3.95 -4.07 -0.31
N ALA A 31 -4.66 -4.48 0.72
CA ALA A 31 -5.67 -5.53 0.62
C ALA A 31 -6.95 -5.07 -0.10
N ASP A 32 -7.06 -3.79 -0.38
CA ASP A 32 -8.15 -3.20 -1.14
C ASP A 32 -7.69 -2.92 -2.56
N ARG A 33 -8.45 -3.38 -3.55
CA ARG A 33 -8.10 -3.24 -4.97
C ARG A 33 -7.96 -1.79 -5.40
N THR A 34 -8.86 -0.92 -4.96
CA THR A 34 -8.83 0.50 -5.32
C THR A 34 -7.60 1.18 -4.74
N ARG A 35 -7.28 0.94 -3.47
CA ARG A 35 -6.08 1.51 -2.84
C ARG A 35 -4.80 1.04 -3.52
N ALA A 36 -4.70 -0.25 -3.82
CA ALA A 36 -3.54 -0.78 -4.53
C ALA A 36 -3.39 -0.14 -5.91
N SER A 37 -4.50 0.02 -6.63
CA SER A 37 -4.52 0.65 -7.95
C SER A 37 -4.12 2.12 -7.89
N ILE A 38 -4.57 2.85 -6.87
CA ILE A 38 -4.20 4.25 -6.66
C ILE A 38 -2.67 4.36 -6.47
N LEU A 39 -2.10 3.54 -5.59
CA LEU A 39 -0.65 3.57 -5.36
C LEU A 39 0.12 3.25 -6.65
N ALA A 40 -0.35 2.29 -7.42
CA ALA A 40 0.28 1.93 -8.69
C ALA A 40 0.23 3.09 -9.70
N LEU A 41 -0.91 3.77 -9.80
CA LEU A 41 -1.05 4.94 -10.67
C LEU A 41 -0.12 6.08 -10.26
N LEU A 42 0.00 6.34 -8.96
CA LEU A 42 0.81 7.42 -8.43
C LEU A 42 2.32 7.17 -8.60
N ALA A 43 2.73 5.97 -8.94
CA ALA A 43 4.12 5.68 -9.22
C ALA A 43 4.66 6.50 -10.40
N SER A 44 3.80 6.94 -11.31
CA SER A 44 4.17 7.76 -12.47
C SER A 44 4.33 9.25 -12.15
N GLY A 45 3.93 9.67 -10.97
CA GLY A 45 4.03 11.07 -10.54
C GLY A 45 2.71 11.62 -10.01
N PRO A 46 2.67 12.91 -9.66
CA PRO A 46 1.47 13.53 -9.11
C PRO A 46 0.27 13.40 -10.05
N THR A 47 -0.88 13.04 -9.48
CA THR A 47 -2.10 12.78 -10.25
C THR A 47 -3.29 13.38 -9.48
N CYS A 48 -4.24 13.96 -10.19
CA CYS A 48 -5.44 14.49 -9.54
C CYS A 48 -6.50 13.39 -9.33
N VAL A 49 -7.43 13.65 -8.42
CA VAL A 49 -8.52 12.70 -8.11
C VAL A 49 -9.32 12.37 -9.37
N CYS A 50 -9.61 13.36 -10.20
CA CYS A 50 -10.40 13.16 -11.43
C CYS A 50 -9.71 12.23 -12.43
N GLU A 51 -8.38 12.33 -12.55
CA GLU A 51 -7.60 11.44 -13.42
C GLU A 51 -7.60 10.01 -12.90
N MET A 52 -7.43 9.85 -11.59
CA MET A 52 -7.47 8.52 -10.97
C MET A 52 -8.86 7.89 -11.10
N ALA A 53 -9.90 8.66 -10.82
CA ALA A 53 -11.28 8.18 -10.94
C ALA A 53 -11.58 7.73 -12.37
N ALA A 54 -11.20 8.52 -13.36
CA ALA A 54 -11.39 8.17 -14.76
C ALA A 54 -10.62 6.89 -15.13
N ALA A 55 -9.37 6.80 -14.71
CA ALA A 55 -8.52 5.64 -15.03
C ALA A 55 -9.05 4.35 -14.40
N LEU A 56 -9.63 4.44 -13.20
CA LEU A 56 -10.10 3.27 -12.45
C LEU A 56 -11.58 2.95 -12.67
N GLY A 57 -12.31 3.80 -13.40
CA GLY A 57 -13.74 3.63 -13.55
C GLY A 57 -14.51 3.80 -12.25
N GLU A 58 -13.99 4.66 -11.36
CA GLU A 58 -14.55 4.90 -10.03
C GLU A 58 -15.12 6.31 -9.94
N ARG A 59 -15.94 6.55 -8.92
CA ARG A 59 -16.42 7.90 -8.61
C ARG A 59 -15.36 8.67 -7.84
N ASP A 60 -15.33 9.99 -8.03
CA ASP A 60 -14.37 10.89 -7.37
C ASP A 60 -14.40 10.73 -5.84
N ASN A 61 -15.60 10.67 -5.25
CA ASN A 61 -15.72 10.55 -3.80
C ASN A 61 -15.19 9.22 -3.28
N ASN A 62 -15.32 8.14 -4.04
CA ASN A 62 -14.77 6.84 -3.66
C ASN A 62 -13.24 6.88 -3.68
N VAL A 63 -12.66 7.47 -4.72
CA VAL A 63 -11.21 7.67 -4.81
C VAL A 63 -10.72 8.54 -3.65
N SER A 64 -11.42 9.65 -3.37
CA SER A 64 -11.07 10.55 -2.26
C SER A 64 -11.09 9.84 -0.90
N ASN A 65 -12.08 8.97 -0.68
CA ASN A 65 -12.16 8.19 0.56
C ASN A 65 -10.98 7.24 0.73
N HIS A 66 -10.59 6.57 -0.34
CA HIS A 66 -9.43 5.67 -0.30
C HIS A 66 -8.12 6.45 -0.17
N LEU A 67 -8.01 7.60 -0.81
CA LEU A 67 -6.85 8.49 -0.66
C LEU A 67 -6.71 8.98 0.79
N ALA A 68 -7.83 9.28 1.46
CA ALA A 68 -7.78 9.68 2.87
C ALA A 68 -7.17 8.58 3.73
N LYS A 69 -7.52 7.32 3.49
CA LYS A 69 -6.93 6.18 4.21
C LYS A 69 -5.44 6.03 3.93
N LEU A 70 -5.04 6.16 2.68
CA LEU A 70 -3.62 6.10 2.30
C LEU A 70 -2.82 7.25 2.89
N ARG A 71 -3.42 8.45 2.94
CA ARG A 71 -2.80 9.63 3.56
C ARG A 71 -2.64 9.42 5.07
N ASP A 72 -3.66 8.93 5.74
CA ASP A 72 -3.60 8.65 7.18
C ASP A 72 -2.52 7.60 7.51
N ALA A 73 -2.28 6.68 6.59
CA ALA A 73 -1.20 5.70 6.70
C ALA A 73 0.18 6.26 6.31
N GLY A 74 0.24 7.52 5.85
CA GLY A 74 1.49 8.17 5.48
C GLY A 74 2.05 7.79 4.11
N LEU A 75 1.28 7.06 3.29
CA LEU A 75 1.76 6.55 2.01
C LEU A 75 1.60 7.55 0.86
N VAL A 76 0.70 8.48 0.99
CA VAL A 76 0.47 9.55 0.00
C VAL A 76 0.28 10.88 0.71
N HIS A 77 0.47 11.96 -0.01
CA HIS A 77 0.16 13.30 0.49
C HIS A 77 -0.33 14.18 -0.67
N ALA A 78 -1.08 15.21 -0.30
CA ALA A 78 -1.58 16.18 -1.26
C ALA A 78 -0.45 17.13 -1.66
N VAL A 79 -0.42 17.51 -2.93
CA VAL A 79 0.53 18.49 -3.45
C VAL A 79 -0.20 19.55 -4.25
N ARG A 80 0.37 20.75 -4.25
CA ARG A 80 -0.15 21.85 -5.07
C ARG A 80 0.49 21.81 -6.44
N HIS A 81 -0.34 21.88 -7.48
CA HIS A 81 0.15 21.97 -8.84
C HIS A 81 0.22 23.45 -9.23
N GLU A 82 1.40 23.94 -9.60
CA GLU A 82 1.62 25.36 -9.91
C GLU A 82 0.80 25.84 -11.10
N ALA A 83 0.73 25.02 -12.14
CA ALA A 83 0.02 25.36 -13.37
C ALA A 83 -1.51 25.22 -13.24
N ASN A 84 -1.99 24.49 -12.24
CA ASN A 84 -3.41 24.19 -12.11
C ASN A 84 -3.83 24.04 -10.66
N ALA A 85 -3.80 25.17 -9.93
CA ALA A 85 -4.16 25.21 -8.50
C ALA A 85 -5.63 24.86 -8.23
N ARG A 86 -6.45 24.75 -9.27
CA ARG A 86 -7.87 24.41 -9.17
C ARG A 86 -8.09 22.94 -8.78
N PHE A 87 -7.18 22.05 -9.15
CA PHE A 87 -7.30 20.63 -8.89
C PHE A 87 -6.39 20.20 -7.75
N LEU A 88 -6.87 19.26 -6.96
CA LEU A 88 -6.11 18.65 -5.88
C LEU A 88 -5.33 17.46 -6.42
N TYR A 89 -4.01 17.55 -6.33
CA TYR A 89 -3.10 16.51 -6.76
C TYR A 89 -2.57 15.75 -5.56
N TYR A 90 -2.25 14.49 -5.77
CA TYR A 90 -1.63 13.62 -4.77
C TYR A 90 -0.39 12.99 -5.35
N GLU A 91 0.57 12.70 -4.49
CA GLU A 91 1.75 11.92 -4.87
C GLU A 91 2.09 10.94 -3.75
N ARG A 92 2.87 9.93 -4.09
CA ARG A 92 3.34 8.95 -3.12
C ARG A 92 4.43 9.58 -2.27
N ASP A 93 4.45 9.21 -0.98
CA ASP A 93 5.62 9.40 -0.13
C ASP A 93 6.56 8.23 -0.42
N GLU A 94 7.60 8.47 -1.21
CA GLU A 94 8.49 7.39 -1.66
C GLU A 94 9.27 6.75 -0.52
N ALA A 95 9.61 7.51 0.51
CA ALA A 95 10.28 6.96 1.70
C ALA A 95 9.34 6.02 2.46
N ALA A 96 8.08 6.41 2.65
CA ALA A 96 7.08 5.58 3.32
C ALA A 96 6.76 4.32 2.50
N VAL A 97 6.64 4.45 1.18
CA VAL A 97 6.40 3.30 0.29
C VAL A 97 7.59 2.34 0.34
N ALA A 98 8.81 2.85 0.36
CA ALA A 98 10.01 2.02 0.47
C ALA A 98 10.06 1.28 1.80
N ALA A 99 9.68 1.94 2.90
CA ALA A 99 9.62 1.31 4.23
C ALA A 99 8.56 0.21 4.27
N ALA A 100 7.39 0.43 3.68
CA ALA A 100 6.33 -0.57 3.58
C ALA A 100 6.78 -1.79 2.77
N ARG A 101 7.46 -1.53 1.64
CA ARG A 101 8.03 -2.60 0.81
C ARG A 101 9.03 -3.43 1.60
N ALA A 102 9.95 -2.78 2.31
CA ALA A 102 10.96 -3.47 3.10
C ALA A 102 10.32 -4.33 4.19
N ALA A 103 9.30 -3.84 4.87
CA ALA A 103 8.58 -4.58 5.90
C ALA A 103 7.91 -5.84 5.32
N LEU A 104 7.26 -5.71 4.17
CA LEU A 104 6.63 -6.86 3.48
C LEU A 104 7.67 -7.86 3.01
N MET A 105 8.77 -7.39 2.43
CA MET A 105 9.86 -8.26 1.97
C MET A 105 10.51 -9.01 3.12
N ASP A 106 10.62 -8.40 4.29
CA ASP A 106 11.17 -9.05 5.47
C ASP A 106 10.36 -10.28 5.88
N VAL A 107 9.04 -10.20 5.77
CA VAL A 107 8.15 -11.34 6.08
C VAL A 107 8.23 -12.41 5.00
N LEU A 108 8.40 -12.01 3.74
CA LEU A 108 8.29 -12.90 2.58
C LEU A 108 9.64 -13.43 2.06
N ARG A 109 10.73 -13.07 2.70
CA ARG A 109 12.05 -13.56 2.27
C ARG A 109 12.24 -15.06 2.50
#